data_8640af05c6e492aa51896bfb1d64703e
#
_entry.id   8640af05c6e492aa51896bfb1d64703e
#
_cell.length_a   1.000
_cell.length_b   1.000
_cell.length_c   1.000
_cell.angle_alpha   90.00
_cell.angle_beta   90.00
_cell.angle_gamma   90.00
#
_symmetry.space_group_name_H-M   'P 1'
#
loop_
_entity.id
_entity.type
_entity.pdbx_description
1 polymer ?
#
loop_
_entity_poly.entity_id
_entity_poly.type
_entity_poly.pdbx_seq_one_letter_code
_entity_poly.pdbx_strand_id
1 'polypeptide(L)'
;MKPIQTAGVIGLGSLGVLYATLFTRALGKEQVPVLADGARIARYRKQGFWYNDAPCDFNYTDAAARTEPVDLLLFAVKFGGLQNAIETCRHLVGPDTLLISVLNGISSEEILGDAFGPEHVVWCVAERIAAKKEGNRVVCD
;
A
#
# COMPACT_ATOMS: atom_id res chain seq x y z
N MET A 1 3.30 19.64 10.46
CA MET A 1 3.18 18.33 9.79
C MET A 1 4.35 17.44 10.19
N LYS A 2 4.04 16.23 10.59
CA LYS A 2 5.04 15.25 10.98
C LYS A 2 5.75 14.68 9.74
N PRO A 3 7.09 14.55 9.73
CA PRO A 3 7.78 13.91 8.60
C PRO A 3 7.32 12.46 8.43
N ILE A 4 7.23 12.01 7.18
CA ILE A 4 6.86 10.62 6.88
C ILE A 4 8.12 9.77 6.99
N GLN A 5 8.14 8.89 7.98
CA GLN A 5 9.23 7.96 8.23
C GLN A 5 8.84 6.52 7.91
N THR A 6 7.54 6.19 8.01
CA THR A 6 7.01 4.86 7.69
C THR A 6 5.90 4.99 6.65
N ALA A 7 5.92 4.13 5.66
CA ALA A 7 4.92 4.11 4.60
C ALA A 7 4.43 2.67 4.39
N GLY A 8 3.20 2.40 4.81
CA GLY A 8 2.58 1.11 4.58
C GLY A 8 1.95 1.04 3.20
N VAL A 9 1.98 -0.14 2.58
CA VAL A 9 1.32 -0.40 1.31
C VAL A 9 0.41 -1.60 1.49
N ILE A 10 -0.87 -1.46 1.14
CA ILE A 10 -1.78 -2.59 1.12
C ILE A 10 -2.30 -2.79 -0.30
N GLY A 11 -2.05 -3.99 -0.84
CA GLY A 11 -2.37 -4.38 -2.20
C GLY A 11 -1.14 -4.34 -3.10
N LEU A 12 -0.85 -5.47 -3.75
CA LEU A 12 0.28 -5.58 -4.67
C LEU A 12 -0.20 -5.83 -6.09
N GLY A 13 -1.08 -4.95 -6.56
CA GLY A 13 -1.34 -4.78 -7.98
C GLY A 13 -0.17 -4.04 -8.64
N SER A 14 -0.32 -3.61 -9.90
CA SER A 14 0.78 -2.95 -10.62
C SER A 14 1.26 -1.69 -9.89
N LEU A 15 0.35 -0.84 -9.42
CA LEU A 15 0.72 0.38 -8.70
C LEU A 15 1.23 0.10 -7.30
N GLY A 16 0.71 -0.93 -6.63
CA GLY A 16 1.20 -1.33 -5.32
C GLY A 16 2.66 -1.77 -5.37
N VAL A 17 3.02 -2.60 -6.34
CA VAL A 17 4.42 -3.02 -6.53
C VAL A 17 5.31 -1.83 -6.88
N LEU A 18 4.86 -0.95 -7.77
CA LEU A 18 5.59 0.27 -8.13
C LEU A 18 5.89 1.13 -6.90
N TYR A 19 4.86 1.49 -6.15
CA TYR A 19 5.04 2.39 -5.00
C TYR A 19 5.77 1.74 -3.84
N ALA A 20 5.53 0.44 -3.59
CA ALA A 20 6.31 -0.28 -2.58
C ALA A 20 7.80 -0.29 -2.93
N THR A 21 8.13 -0.43 -4.22
CA THR A 21 9.51 -0.36 -4.69
C THR A 21 10.10 1.03 -4.46
N LEU A 22 9.37 2.08 -4.85
CA LEU A 22 9.85 3.46 -4.71
C LEU A 22 10.01 3.85 -3.24
N PHE A 23 9.04 3.50 -2.40
CA PHE A 23 9.11 3.80 -0.96
C PHE A 23 10.27 3.05 -0.31
N THR A 24 10.48 1.78 -0.67
CA THR A 24 11.59 0.98 -0.12
C THR A 24 12.94 1.61 -0.47
N ARG A 25 13.08 2.12 -1.68
CA ARG A 25 14.30 2.82 -2.10
C ARG A 25 14.51 4.13 -1.33
N ALA A 26 13.43 4.84 -1.05
CA ALA A 26 13.48 6.14 -0.39
C ALA A 26 13.66 6.04 1.13
N LEU A 27 12.96 5.10 1.78
CA LEU A 27 12.88 5.04 3.24
C LEU A 27 13.63 3.86 3.85
N GLY A 28 13.97 2.85 3.06
CA GLY A 28 14.53 1.59 3.53
C GLY A 28 13.46 0.54 3.78
N LYS A 29 13.82 -0.71 3.60
CA LYS A 29 12.91 -1.85 3.68
C LYS A 29 12.15 -1.92 5.01
N GLU A 30 12.85 -1.67 6.12
CA GLU A 30 12.26 -1.77 7.46
C GLU A 30 11.15 -0.75 7.69
N GLN A 31 11.16 0.35 6.94
CA GLN A 31 10.20 1.44 7.08
C GLN A 31 9.01 1.32 6.14
N VAL A 32 8.96 0.27 5.32
CA VAL A 32 7.88 0.10 4.32
C VAL A 32 7.22 -1.26 4.50
N PRO A 33 6.34 -1.41 5.50
CA PRO A 33 5.61 -2.67 5.64
C PRO A 33 4.62 -2.84 4.49
N VAL A 34 4.73 -3.96 3.79
CA VAL A 34 3.73 -4.40 2.80
C VAL A 34 2.73 -5.25 3.57
N LEU A 35 1.52 -4.73 3.70
CA LEU A 35 0.53 -5.22 4.66
C LEU A 35 -0.52 -6.11 3.98
N ALA A 36 -0.86 -7.19 4.65
CA ALA A 36 -1.96 -8.08 4.26
C ALA A 36 -2.28 -8.99 5.43
N ASP A 37 -3.31 -9.83 5.28
CA ASP A 37 -3.57 -10.90 6.24
C ASP A 37 -2.48 -11.97 6.16
N GLY A 38 -2.37 -12.79 7.21
CA GLY A 38 -1.29 -13.78 7.31
C GLY A 38 -1.25 -14.80 6.18
N ALA A 39 -2.42 -15.24 5.69
CA ALA A 39 -2.48 -16.19 4.58
C ALA A 39 -1.95 -15.58 3.28
N ARG A 40 -2.28 -14.32 3.03
CA ARG A 40 -1.81 -13.61 1.84
C ARG A 40 -0.30 -13.33 1.94
N ILE A 41 0.19 -12.96 3.12
CA ILE A 41 1.62 -12.76 3.34
C ILE A 41 2.41 -14.04 3.07
N ALA A 42 1.91 -15.19 3.50
CA ALA A 42 2.57 -16.48 3.21
C ALA A 42 2.68 -16.71 1.70
N ARG A 43 1.63 -16.39 0.93
CA ARG A 43 1.65 -16.50 -0.54
C ARG A 43 2.66 -15.53 -1.16
N TYR A 44 2.69 -14.29 -0.69
CA TYR A 44 3.63 -13.28 -1.19
C TYR A 44 5.08 -13.72 -1.01
N ARG A 45 5.41 -14.25 0.18
CA ARG A 45 6.76 -14.74 0.47
C ARG A 45 7.15 -15.90 -0.42
N LYS A 46 6.21 -16.79 -0.71
CA LYS A 46 6.46 -17.98 -1.53
C LYS A 46 6.62 -17.61 -3.00
N GLN A 47 5.77 -16.72 -3.52
CA GLN A 47 5.72 -16.38 -4.94
C GLN A 47 6.71 -15.30 -5.33
N GLY A 48 6.91 -14.30 -4.47
CA GLY A 48 7.75 -13.14 -4.75
C GLY A 48 7.14 -12.21 -5.79
N PHE A 49 7.80 -11.09 -6.00
CA PHE A 49 7.41 -10.08 -6.99
C PHE A 49 8.65 -9.57 -7.72
N TRP A 50 8.45 -9.08 -8.93
CA TRP A 50 9.50 -8.49 -9.76
C TRP A 50 9.06 -7.14 -10.28
N TYR A 51 9.97 -6.19 -10.29
CA TYR A 51 9.75 -4.86 -10.82
C TYR A 51 10.84 -4.56 -11.86
N ASN A 52 10.44 -4.35 -13.12
CA ASN A 52 11.36 -4.15 -14.25
C ASN A 52 12.45 -5.23 -14.28
N ASP A 53 12.01 -6.50 -14.17
CA ASP A 53 12.84 -7.71 -14.21
C ASP A 53 13.79 -7.90 -13.01
N ALA A 54 13.75 -7.03 -12.03
CA ALA A 54 14.51 -7.19 -10.79
C ALA A 54 13.61 -7.76 -9.69
N PRO A 55 14.10 -8.74 -8.90
CA PRO A 55 13.31 -9.24 -7.79
C PRO A 55 13.12 -8.17 -6.72
N CYS A 56 11.91 -8.09 -6.18
CA CYS A 56 11.58 -7.16 -5.11
C CYS A 56 11.92 -7.77 -3.75
N ASP A 57 12.58 -6.99 -2.92
CA ASP A 57 12.86 -7.37 -1.53
C ASP A 57 11.97 -6.54 -0.60
N PHE A 58 10.70 -6.94 -0.51
CA PHE A 58 9.72 -6.24 0.30
C PHE A 58 9.68 -6.75 1.74
N ASN A 59 9.32 -5.86 2.66
CA ASN A 59 9.04 -6.20 4.04
C ASN A 59 7.58 -6.66 4.16
N TYR A 60 7.33 -7.93 3.87
CA TYR A 60 5.98 -8.50 3.96
C TYR A 60 5.59 -8.61 5.43
N THR A 61 4.52 -7.93 5.82
CA THR A 61 4.11 -7.79 7.20
C THR A 61 2.66 -8.22 7.38
N ASP A 62 2.44 -9.19 8.25
CA ASP A 62 1.08 -9.54 8.69
C ASP A 62 0.52 -8.33 9.45
N ALA A 63 -0.54 -7.74 8.93
CA ALA A 63 -1.13 -6.54 9.51
C ALA A 63 -1.61 -6.77 10.95
N ALA A 64 -2.07 -7.97 11.27
CA ALA A 64 -2.53 -8.30 12.62
C ALA A 64 -1.38 -8.36 13.62
N ALA A 65 -0.15 -8.61 13.16
CA ALA A 65 1.02 -8.70 14.02
C ALA A 65 1.66 -7.36 14.30
N ARG A 66 1.34 -6.34 13.52
CA ARG A 66 1.88 -4.98 13.72
C ARG A 66 0.92 -4.17 14.59
N THR A 67 1.47 -3.51 15.60
CA THR A 67 0.68 -2.68 16.53
C THR A 67 0.88 -1.19 16.34
N GLU A 68 2.03 -0.77 15.80
CA GLU A 68 2.33 0.64 15.64
C GLU A 68 1.70 1.21 14.37
N PRO A 69 1.05 2.40 14.45
CA PRO A 69 0.55 3.08 13.26
C PRO A 69 1.67 3.42 12.28
N VAL A 70 1.30 3.57 11.01
CA VAL A 70 2.21 4.07 9.98
C VAL A 70 1.96 5.56 9.76
N ASP A 71 2.94 6.26 9.21
CA ASP A 71 2.80 7.69 8.92
C ASP A 71 2.00 7.92 7.64
N LEU A 72 2.19 7.04 6.65
CA LEU A 72 1.49 7.07 5.38
C LEU A 72 0.98 5.67 5.07
N LEU A 73 -0.26 5.53 4.62
CA LEU A 73 -0.81 4.24 4.20
C LEU A 73 -1.37 4.39 2.79
N LEU A 74 -0.81 3.61 1.88
CA LEU A 74 -1.21 3.59 0.48
C LEU A 74 -2.12 2.40 0.21
N PHE A 75 -3.33 2.67 -0.30
CA PHE A 75 -4.28 1.65 -0.72
C PHE A 75 -4.15 1.42 -2.23
N ALA A 76 -3.67 0.25 -2.61
CA ALA A 76 -3.46 -0.15 -4.00
C ALA A 76 -4.19 -1.46 -4.32
N VAL A 77 -5.27 -1.73 -3.62
CA VAL A 77 -6.16 -2.86 -3.89
C VAL A 77 -7.14 -2.50 -4.99
N LYS A 78 -7.78 -3.52 -5.58
CA LYS A 78 -8.93 -3.29 -6.45
C LYS A 78 -10.10 -2.77 -5.62
N PHE A 79 -11.03 -2.05 -6.26
CA PHE A 79 -12.17 -1.44 -5.55
C PHE A 79 -12.94 -2.47 -4.70
N GLY A 80 -13.18 -3.67 -5.23
CA GLY A 80 -13.84 -4.74 -4.48
C GLY A 80 -13.10 -5.23 -3.24
N GLY A 81 -11.81 -4.94 -3.12
CA GLY A 81 -11.00 -5.28 -1.95
C GLY A 81 -10.81 -4.16 -0.95
N LEU A 82 -11.36 -2.97 -1.22
CA LEU A 82 -11.11 -1.78 -0.41
C LEU A 82 -11.65 -1.93 1.01
N GLN A 83 -12.88 -2.41 1.17
CA GLN A 83 -13.47 -2.57 2.49
C GLN A 83 -12.69 -3.56 3.37
N ASN A 84 -12.24 -4.66 2.78
CA ASN A 84 -11.42 -5.63 3.49
C ASN A 84 -10.05 -5.04 3.87
N ALA A 85 -9.47 -4.23 2.99
CA ALA A 85 -8.20 -3.55 3.27
C ALA A 85 -8.35 -2.57 4.44
N ILE A 86 -9.45 -1.82 4.47
CA ILE A 86 -9.75 -0.89 5.57
C ILE A 86 -9.80 -1.65 6.91
N GLU A 87 -10.54 -2.75 6.96
CA GLU A 87 -10.67 -3.53 8.20
C GLU A 87 -9.34 -4.15 8.61
N THR A 88 -8.56 -4.63 7.65
CA THR A 88 -7.25 -5.23 7.91
C THR A 88 -6.27 -4.24 8.52
N CYS A 89 -6.31 -2.98 8.10
CA CYS A 89 -5.35 -1.95 8.51
C CYS A 89 -5.91 -0.89 9.47
N ARG A 90 -7.15 -1.05 9.93
CA ARG A 90 -7.82 -0.02 10.74
C ARG A 90 -6.98 0.40 11.96
N HIS A 91 -6.38 -0.55 12.66
CA HIS A 91 -5.57 -0.29 13.86
C HIS A 91 -4.22 0.36 13.57
N LEU A 92 -3.83 0.44 12.29
CA LEU A 92 -2.55 1.03 11.87
C LEU A 92 -2.69 2.49 11.44
N VAL A 93 -3.90 3.03 11.52
CA VAL A 93 -4.18 4.44 11.23
C VAL A 93 -4.26 5.18 12.56
N GLY A 94 -3.23 5.97 12.84
CA GLY A 94 -3.18 6.82 14.03
C GLY A 94 -3.62 8.24 13.73
N PRO A 95 -3.55 9.14 14.73
CA PRO A 95 -4.02 10.53 14.56
C PRO A 95 -3.33 11.30 13.43
N ASP A 96 -2.08 10.98 13.14
CA ASP A 96 -1.27 11.72 12.15
C ASP A 96 -1.08 10.94 10.85
N THR A 97 -1.70 9.76 10.71
CA THR A 97 -1.54 8.94 9.50
C THR A 97 -2.22 9.61 8.29
N LEU A 98 -1.49 9.72 7.21
CA LEU A 98 -2.04 10.17 5.92
C LEU A 98 -2.43 8.95 5.08
N LEU A 99 -3.56 9.04 4.40
CA LEU A 99 -4.11 7.98 3.58
C LEU A 99 -4.11 8.41 2.12
N ILE A 100 -3.56 7.55 1.26
CA ILE A 100 -3.56 7.76 -0.19
C ILE A 100 -4.16 6.54 -0.85
N SER A 101 -5.06 6.76 -1.81
CA SER A 101 -5.59 5.72 -2.67
C SER A 101 -5.11 5.94 -4.09
N VAL A 102 -4.63 4.86 -4.72
CA VAL A 102 -4.28 4.88 -6.14
C VAL A 102 -5.34 4.18 -6.99
N LEU A 103 -6.53 3.94 -6.43
CA LEU A 103 -7.65 3.42 -7.17
C LEU A 103 -8.19 4.49 -8.12
N ASN A 104 -8.69 4.05 -9.27
CA ASN A 104 -9.33 4.95 -10.22
C ASN A 104 -10.66 5.46 -9.67
N GLY A 105 -10.93 6.77 -9.87
CA GLY A 105 -12.14 7.40 -9.42
C GLY A 105 -12.03 8.03 -8.04
N ILE A 106 -13.01 8.83 -7.66
CA ILE A 106 -13.02 9.59 -6.41
C ILE A 106 -13.71 8.85 -5.26
N SER A 107 -14.42 7.75 -5.55
CA SER A 107 -15.20 7.03 -4.54
C SER A 107 -14.33 6.44 -3.42
N SER A 108 -13.09 6.04 -3.74
CA SER A 108 -12.20 5.46 -2.75
C SER A 108 -11.78 6.47 -1.69
N GLU A 109 -11.53 7.71 -2.06
CA GLU A 109 -11.19 8.78 -1.10
C GLU A 109 -12.38 9.08 -0.19
N GLU A 110 -13.59 9.08 -0.72
CA GLU A 110 -14.80 9.28 0.08
C GLU A 110 -15.00 8.14 1.08
N ILE A 111 -14.79 6.90 0.65
CA ILE A 111 -14.91 5.72 1.50
C ILE A 111 -13.85 5.77 2.63
N LEU A 112 -12.62 6.12 2.29
CA LEU A 112 -11.56 6.26 3.29
C LEU A 112 -11.86 7.40 4.26
N GLY A 113 -12.38 8.51 3.77
CA GLY A 113 -12.77 9.65 4.59
C GLY A 113 -13.89 9.28 5.57
N ASP A 114 -14.87 8.50 5.13
CA ASP A 114 -15.95 8.02 5.99
C ASP A 114 -15.45 7.04 7.06
N ALA A 115 -14.47 6.21 6.71
CA ALA A 115 -13.94 5.19 7.62
C ALA A 115 -13.00 5.75 8.68
N PHE A 116 -12.17 6.74 8.34
CA PHE A 116 -11.08 7.22 9.19
C PHE A 116 -11.16 8.71 9.52
N GLY A 117 -11.98 9.46 8.82
CA GLY A 117 -12.04 10.91 8.90
C GLY A 117 -11.43 11.55 7.66
N PRO A 118 -12.12 12.51 7.03
CA PRO A 118 -11.66 13.13 5.79
C PRO A 118 -10.33 13.90 5.93
N GLU A 119 -9.99 14.32 7.15
CA GLU A 119 -8.73 15.01 7.43
C GLU A 119 -7.49 14.13 7.21
N HIS A 120 -7.65 12.81 7.22
CA HIS A 120 -6.55 11.88 6.95
C HIS A 120 -6.28 11.67 5.46
N VAL A 121 -7.24 11.98 4.61
CA VAL A 121 -7.19 11.60 3.19
C VAL A 121 -6.46 12.66 2.37
N VAL A 122 -5.44 12.22 1.64
CA VAL A 122 -4.74 13.04 0.66
C VAL A 122 -5.26 12.67 -0.72
N TRP A 123 -5.85 13.63 -1.42
CA TRP A 123 -6.37 13.39 -2.77
C TRP A 123 -5.21 13.27 -3.74
N CYS A 124 -5.18 12.15 -4.45
CA CYS A 124 -4.07 11.81 -5.34
C CYS A 124 -4.62 11.28 -6.66
N VAL A 125 -4.04 11.73 -7.76
CA VAL A 125 -4.34 11.19 -9.09
C VAL A 125 -3.03 10.66 -9.67
N ALA A 126 -2.98 9.35 -9.95
CA ALA A 126 -1.84 8.74 -10.59
C ALA A 126 -1.98 8.91 -12.11
N GLU A 127 -1.36 9.95 -12.65
CA GLU A 127 -1.39 10.24 -14.08
C GLU A 127 -0.10 9.80 -14.76
N ARG A 128 -0.21 9.42 -16.03
CA ARG A 128 0.92 9.08 -16.90
C ARG A 128 1.80 7.95 -16.38
N ILE A 129 1.23 7.07 -15.56
CA ILE A 129 1.91 5.88 -15.10
C ILE A 129 1.46 4.70 -15.94
N ALA A 130 2.39 4.15 -16.72
CA ALA A 130 2.14 2.99 -17.56
C ALA A 130 2.76 1.75 -16.90
N ALA A 131 2.11 1.25 -15.86
CA ALA A 131 2.52 0.04 -15.18
C ALA A 131 1.65 -1.13 -15.62
N LYS A 132 2.28 -2.23 -16.02
CA LYS A 132 1.59 -3.47 -16.42
C LYS A 132 2.05 -4.61 -15.55
N LYS A 133 1.09 -5.44 -15.15
CA LYS A 133 1.36 -6.62 -14.31
C LYS A 133 0.98 -7.89 -15.05
N GLU A 134 1.93 -8.83 -15.15
CA GLU A 134 1.70 -10.20 -15.62
C GLU A 134 2.16 -11.15 -14.53
N GLY A 135 1.22 -11.93 -13.96
CA GLY A 135 1.52 -12.72 -12.77
C GLY A 135 2.01 -11.81 -11.66
N ASN A 136 3.22 -12.05 -11.16
CA ASN A 136 3.85 -11.22 -10.12
C ASN A 136 4.96 -10.33 -10.67
N ARG A 137 5.00 -10.12 -11.98
CA ARG A 137 5.97 -9.25 -12.64
C ARG A 137 5.31 -7.94 -13.04
N VAL A 138 5.89 -6.84 -12.61
CA VAL A 138 5.43 -5.49 -12.94
C VAL A 138 6.49 -4.79 -13.78
N VAL A 139 6.04 -4.18 -14.86
CA VAL A 139 6.91 -3.37 -15.73
C VAL A 139 6.33 -1.97 -15.79
N CYS A 140 7.16 -0.99 -15.55
CA CYS A 140 6.80 0.42 -15.63
C CYS A 140 7.87 1.17 -16.42
N ASP A 141 7.44 1.94 -17.41
CA ASP A 141 8.32 2.79 -18.20
C ASP A 141 8.76 4.05 -17.44
#